data_3f8b2c3ef508164f70b9a469feab95cf
#
_entry.id   3f8b2c3ef508164f70b9a469feab95cf
#
_cell.length_a   1.000
_cell.length_b   1.000
_cell.length_c   1.000
_cell.angle_alpha   90.00
_cell.angle_beta   90.00
_cell.angle_gamma   90.00
#
_symmetry.space_group_name_H-M   'P 1'
#
loop_
_entity.id
_entity.type
_entity.pdbx_description
1 polymer ?
#
loop_
_entity_poly.entity_id
_entity_poly.type
_entity_poly.pdbx_seq_one_letter_code
_entity_poly.pdbx_strand_id
1 'polypeptide(L)'
;MHRTGGGILVLILSLSLAAAAVKGQDKSATPAEQYKTLHKEYDRASSSGVPLTDADRLKFVGRVYKQRNALAQKFLELAENHPNDPIALDALMQAAWQVNTTPGPVELVGEGTARAKTFDLIQRDHIRSDKLGPLCQGVSYGFCKEYETFLHEVRTKNPHKNIQATACLALCHFLNNRLHRLDLCKEQPELAKEFAGLYGTEYLTELQRQDRETAIQEIEALLEQAVEKYGDLQLSGGDTVGQGKRI
;
A
#
# COMPACT_ATOMS: atom_id res chain seq x y z
N MET A 1 49.76 -7.13 56.54
CA MET A 1 49.11 -8.41 56.18
C MET A 1 47.64 -8.33 56.57
N HIS A 2 46.76 -8.20 55.67
CA HIS A 2 45.45 -8.83 55.60
C HIS A 2 44.68 -8.27 54.37
N ARG A 3 44.53 -9.14 53.36
CA ARG A 3 43.69 -8.95 52.20
C ARG A 3 42.27 -9.20 52.63
N THR A 4 41.31 -8.28 52.30
CA THR A 4 39.90 -8.58 52.28
C THR A 4 39.36 -8.27 50.88
N GLY A 5 39.00 -9.34 50.18
CA GLY A 5 38.34 -9.27 48.88
C GLY A 5 36.88 -8.86 49.03
N GLY A 6 36.47 -7.82 48.30
CA GLY A 6 35.08 -7.44 48.15
C GLY A 6 34.54 -7.98 46.86
N GLY A 7 33.66 -8.98 46.94
CA GLY A 7 32.94 -9.53 45.78
C GLY A 7 31.86 -8.55 45.33
N ILE A 8 31.90 -8.18 44.06
CA ILE A 8 30.87 -7.40 43.41
C ILE A 8 29.75 -8.40 42.98
N LEU A 9 28.62 -8.30 43.66
CA LEU A 9 27.40 -9.03 43.31
C LEU A 9 26.72 -8.31 42.12
N VAL A 10 26.85 -8.88 40.92
CA VAL A 10 26.16 -8.38 39.75
C VAL A 10 24.72 -8.91 39.80
N LEU A 11 23.78 -8.04 40.17
CA LEU A 11 22.36 -8.31 40.12
C LEU A 11 21.91 -8.17 38.65
N ILE A 12 21.72 -9.30 37.98
CA ILE A 12 21.08 -9.36 36.65
C ILE A 12 19.58 -9.17 36.88
N LEU A 13 19.08 -7.93 36.65
CA LEU A 13 17.66 -7.67 36.53
C LEU A 13 17.18 -8.24 35.19
N SER A 14 16.54 -9.39 35.24
CA SER A 14 15.78 -9.93 34.13
C SER A 14 14.53 -9.08 33.92
N LEU A 15 14.57 -8.16 32.95
CA LEU A 15 13.36 -7.50 32.45
C LEU A 15 12.51 -8.54 31.71
N SER A 16 11.51 -9.06 32.38
CA SER A 16 10.43 -9.82 31.76
C SER A 16 9.58 -8.83 30.94
N LEU A 17 9.83 -8.76 29.64
CA LEU A 17 8.92 -8.10 28.70
C LEU A 17 7.63 -8.92 28.72
N ALA A 18 6.61 -8.42 29.41
CA ALA A 18 5.25 -8.93 29.30
C ALA A 18 4.77 -8.60 27.87
N ALA A 19 4.92 -9.56 26.95
CA ALA A 19 4.25 -9.55 25.67
C ALA A 19 2.74 -9.53 25.98
N ALA A 20 2.09 -8.39 25.72
CA ALA A 20 0.65 -8.30 25.73
C ALA A 20 0.12 -9.31 24.71
N ALA A 21 -0.47 -10.39 25.22
CA ALA A 21 -1.08 -11.43 24.42
C ALA A 21 -2.18 -10.79 23.56
N VAL A 22 -1.89 -10.58 22.28
CA VAL A 22 -2.91 -10.39 21.24
C VAL A 22 -3.80 -11.63 21.32
N LYS A 23 -5.05 -11.44 21.70
CA LYS A 23 -6.05 -12.49 21.85
C LYS A 23 -6.09 -13.33 20.58
N GLY A 24 -5.62 -14.56 20.71
CA GLY A 24 -5.62 -15.73 19.91
C GLY A 24 -6.32 -15.68 18.56
N GLN A 25 -5.54 -15.66 17.49
CA GLN A 25 -5.89 -16.44 16.32
C GLN A 25 -5.97 -17.89 16.78
N ASP A 26 -7.11 -18.53 16.50
CA ASP A 26 -7.31 -19.94 16.80
C ASP A 26 -6.24 -20.75 16.04
N LYS A 27 -5.24 -21.26 16.76
CA LYS A 27 -4.08 -21.98 16.16
C LYS A 27 -4.49 -23.28 15.46
N SER A 28 -5.76 -23.66 15.55
CA SER A 28 -6.34 -24.82 14.88
C SER A 28 -6.91 -24.51 13.49
N ALA A 29 -7.21 -23.22 13.18
CA ALA A 29 -7.78 -22.82 11.91
C ALA A 29 -6.73 -22.78 10.79
N THR A 30 -7.06 -23.33 9.63
CA THR A 30 -6.21 -23.25 8.44
C THR A 30 -6.04 -21.80 7.97
N PRO A 31 -4.95 -21.47 7.22
CA PRO A 31 -4.76 -20.11 6.68
C PRO A 31 -5.97 -19.60 5.88
N ALA A 32 -6.61 -20.47 5.11
CA ALA A 32 -7.82 -20.13 4.35
C ALA A 32 -9.02 -19.82 5.25
N GLU A 33 -9.19 -20.51 6.38
CA GLU A 33 -10.24 -20.23 7.36
C GLU A 33 -9.98 -18.92 8.11
N GLN A 34 -8.71 -18.65 8.46
CA GLN A 34 -8.30 -17.40 9.06
C GLN A 34 -8.59 -16.22 8.10
N TYR A 35 -8.23 -16.36 6.81
CA TYR A 35 -8.53 -15.36 5.77
C TYR A 35 -10.03 -15.09 5.66
N LYS A 36 -10.87 -16.13 5.59
CA LYS A 36 -12.34 -15.97 5.54
C LYS A 36 -12.88 -15.24 6.77
N THR A 37 -12.30 -15.49 7.94
CA THR A 37 -12.70 -14.83 9.19
C THR A 37 -12.36 -13.34 9.14
N LEU A 38 -11.15 -12.99 8.71
CA LEU A 38 -10.72 -11.60 8.52
C LEU A 38 -11.57 -10.87 7.46
N HIS A 39 -11.95 -11.56 6.38
CA HIS A 39 -12.80 -10.98 5.34
C HIS A 39 -14.20 -10.66 5.86
N LYS A 40 -14.79 -11.53 6.69
CA LYS A 40 -16.06 -11.23 7.37
C LYS A 40 -15.95 -10.05 8.34
N GLU A 41 -14.82 -9.90 9.01
CA GLU A 41 -14.53 -8.74 9.87
C GLU A 41 -14.49 -7.45 9.05
N TYR A 42 -13.87 -7.51 7.87
CA TYR A 42 -13.86 -6.41 6.89
C TYR A 42 -15.27 -6.04 6.42
N ASP A 43 -16.09 -7.00 6.01
CA ASP A 43 -17.45 -6.76 5.53
C ASP A 43 -18.31 -6.06 6.59
N ARG A 44 -18.20 -6.49 7.84
CA ARG A 44 -18.90 -5.86 8.98
C ARG A 44 -18.44 -4.41 9.23
N ALA A 45 -17.12 -4.18 9.17
CA ALA A 45 -16.55 -2.84 9.35
C ALA A 45 -16.97 -1.88 8.23
N SER A 46 -17.09 -2.39 6.99
CA SER A 46 -17.46 -1.61 5.80
C SER A 46 -18.97 -1.27 5.74
N SER A 47 -19.80 -2.01 6.47
CA SER A 47 -21.26 -1.82 6.48
C SER A 47 -21.75 -0.69 7.40
N SER A 48 -20.84 0.00 8.09
CA SER A 48 -21.19 1.10 9.01
C SER A 48 -21.63 2.32 8.21
N GLY A 49 -22.85 2.82 8.46
CA GLY A 49 -23.39 4.00 7.79
C GLY A 49 -22.55 5.26 8.01
N VAL A 50 -22.54 6.15 6.99
CA VAL A 50 -21.84 7.44 7.07
C VAL A 50 -22.63 8.42 7.94
N PRO A 51 -22.00 9.11 8.92
CA PRO A 51 -22.67 10.11 9.77
C PRO A 51 -23.17 11.32 8.96
N LEU A 52 -24.25 11.92 9.44
CA LEU A 52 -24.91 13.06 8.78
C LEU A 52 -24.27 14.42 9.11
N THR A 53 -23.55 14.55 10.25
CA THR A 53 -22.91 15.81 10.66
C THR A 53 -21.42 15.84 10.36
N ASP A 54 -20.85 17.02 10.05
CA ASP A 54 -19.43 17.16 9.74
C ASP A 54 -18.51 16.81 10.92
N ALA A 55 -18.90 17.17 12.15
CA ALA A 55 -18.16 16.83 13.37
C ALA A 55 -18.11 15.31 13.61
N ASP A 56 -19.22 14.62 13.39
CA ASP A 56 -19.28 13.16 13.51
C ASP A 56 -18.59 12.47 12.34
N ARG A 57 -18.59 13.11 11.15
CA ARG A 57 -17.87 12.62 9.97
C ARG A 57 -16.36 12.57 10.19
N LEU A 58 -15.75 13.59 10.80
CA LEU A 58 -14.31 13.59 11.14
C LEU A 58 -13.97 12.47 12.14
N LYS A 59 -14.77 12.31 13.20
CA LYS A 59 -14.60 11.21 14.17
C LYS A 59 -14.79 9.83 13.52
N PHE A 60 -15.76 9.72 12.62
CA PHE A 60 -16.03 8.50 11.86
C PHE A 60 -14.85 8.16 10.95
N VAL A 61 -14.34 9.12 10.19
CA VAL A 61 -13.17 8.96 9.34
C VAL A 61 -11.98 8.45 10.15
N GLY A 62 -11.62 9.10 11.25
CA GLY A 62 -10.52 8.66 12.13
C GLY A 62 -10.70 7.24 12.69
N ARG A 63 -11.95 6.84 13.00
CA ARG A 63 -12.27 5.48 13.44
C ARG A 63 -12.12 4.45 12.33
N VAL A 64 -12.61 4.77 11.13
CA VAL A 64 -12.47 3.91 9.93
C VAL A 64 -11.00 3.69 9.59
N TYR A 65 -10.16 4.72 9.68
CA TYR A 65 -8.72 4.58 9.49
C TYR A 65 -8.08 3.59 10.44
N LYS A 66 -8.34 3.76 11.75
CA LYS A 66 -7.78 2.85 12.76
C LYS A 66 -8.23 1.40 12.52
N GLN A 67 -9.50 1.20 12.17
CA GLN A 67 -10.03 -0.13 11.89
C GLN A 67 -9.38 -0.75 10.65
N ARG A 68 -9.27 0.00 9.56
CA ARG A 68 -8.65 -0.48 8.32
C ARG A 68 -7.17 -0.79 8.49
N ASN A 69 -6.43 0.07 9.19
CA ASN A 69 -5.03 -0.19 9.47
C ASN A 69 -4.85 -1.43 10.36
N ALA A 70 -5.67 -1.59 11.40
CA ALA A 70 -5.64 -2.79 12.23
C ALA A 70 -5.97 -4.06 11.43
N LEU A 71 -6.90 -3.96 10.46
CA LEU A 71 -7.24 -5.07 9.59
C LEU A 71 -6.13 -5.39 8.59
N ALA A 72 -5.48 -4.35 8.02
CA ALA A 72 -4.31 -4.51 7.17
C ALA A 72 -3.19 -5.27 7.90
N GLN A 73 -2.92 -4.93 9.17
CA GLN A 73 -1.93 -5.63 9.99
C GLN A 73 -2.27 -7.11 10.15
N LYS A 74 -3.53 -7.45 10.41
CA LYS A 74 -3.95 -8.85 10.56
C LYS A 74 -3.78 -9.66 9.26
N PHE A 75 -4.11 -9.08 8.11
CA PHE A 75 -3.88 -9.72 6.81
C PHE A 75 -2.40 -9.86 6.51
N LEU A 76 -1.58 -8.85 6.85
CA LEU A 76 -0.14 -8.90 6.71
C LEU A 76 0.47 -10.00 7.58
N GLU A 77 0.09 -10.09 8.87
CA GLU A 77 0.51 -11.15 9.79
C GLU A 77 0.13 -12.56 9.27
N LEU A 78 -1.06 -12.70 8.68
CA LEU A 78 -1.48 -13.97 8.07
C LEU A 78 -0.53 -14.38 6.93
N ALA A 79 -0.17 -13.44 6.06
CA ALA A 79 0.75 -13.70 4.95
C ALA A 79 2.18 -14.00 5.45
N GLU A 80 2.68 -13.24 6.43
CA GLU A 80 4.01 -13.45 7.03
C GLU A 80 4.13 -14.82 7.73
N ASN A 81 3.06 -15.27 8.39
CA ASN A 81 3.03 -16.57 9.07
C ASN A 81 2.88 -17.75 8.10
N HIS A 82 2.39 -17.52 6.89
CA HIS A 82 2.12 -18.55 5.89
C HIS A 82 2.62 -18.17 4.49
N PRO A 83 3.90 -17.81 4.31
CA PRO A 83 4.41 -17.18 3.07
C PRO A 83 4.33 -18.11 1.84
N ASN A 84 4.32 -19.41 2.04
CA ASN A 84 4.24 -20.42 0.98
C ASN A 84 2.81 -20.92 0.72
N ASP A 85 1.81 -20.45 1.48
CA ASP A 85 0.42 -20.81 1.28
C ASP A 85 -0.17 -20.00 0.12
N PRO A 86 -0.99 -20.60 -0.77
CA PRO A 86 -1.66 -19.86 -1.85
C PRO A 86 -2.46 -18.65 -1.39
N ILE A 87 -2.92 -18.61 -0.13
CA ILE A 87 -3.68 -17.51 0.46
C ILE A 87 -2.80 -16.29 0.80
N ALA A 88 -1.47 -16.45 0.87
CA ALA A 88 -0.56 -15.36 1.26
C ALA A 88 -0.72 -14.13 0.36
N LEU A 89 -0.72 -14.32 -0.96
CA LEU A 89 -0.92 -13.22 -1.90
C LEU A 89 -2.30 -12.58 -1.74
N ASP A 90 -3.35 -13.36 -1.59
CA ASP A 90 -4.71 -12.83 -1.43
C ASP A 90 -4.82 -12.00 -0.12
N ALA A 91 -4.15 -12.43 0.95
CA ALA A 91 -4.05 -11.69 2.21
C ALA A 91 -3.26 -10.37 2.02
N LEU A 92 -2.11 -10.41 1.33
CA LEU A 92 -1.34 -9.20 1.01
C LEU A 92 -2.13 -8.22 0.14
N MET A 93 -2.88 -8.71 -0.84
CA MET A 93 -3.74 -7.86 -1.67
C MET A 93 -4.83 -7.20 -0.82
N GLN A 94 -5.44 -7.91 0.12
CA GLN A 94 -6.40 -7.31 1.06
C GLN A 94 -5.73 -6.30 1.98
N ALA A 95 -4.54 -6.59 2.53
CA ALA A 95 -3.78 -5.60 3.31
C ALA A 95 -3.52 -4.32 2.49
N ALA A 96 -3.06 -4.47 1.23
CA ALA A 96 -2.84 -3.35 0.32
C ALA A 96 -4.11 -2.53 0.07
N TRP A 97 -5.27 -3.16 -0.12
CA TRP A 97 -6.55 -2.48 -0.27
C TRP A 97 -6.94 -1.67 0.96
N GLN A 98 -6.71 -2.20 2.17
CA GLN A 98 -7.03 -1.48 3.41
C GLN A 98 -6.20 -0.19 3.55
N VAL A 99 -4.91 -0.23 3.20
CA VAL A 99 -4.01 0.93 3.31
C VAL A 99 -4.08 1.87 2.11
N ASN A 100 -4.58 1.43 0.94
CA ASN A 100 -4.68 2.23 -0.27
C ASN A 100 -5.89 3.16 -0.27
N THR A 101 -7.04 2.69 0.20
CA THR A 101 -8.31 3.41 0.09
C THR A 101 -8.42 4.60 1.04
N THR A 102 -7.39 4.86 1.84
CA THR A 102 -7.48 5.84 2.90
C THR A 102 -6.15 6.57 3.07
N PRO A 103 -6.03 7.85 2.64
CA PRO A 103 -4.91 8.67 3.07
C PRO A 103 -4.98 8.75 4.60
N GLY A 104 -3.98 8.24 5.28
CA GLY A 104 -3.90 8.23 6.75
C GLY A 104 -2.93 9.32 7.22
N PRO A 105 -2.93 9.64 8.53
CA PRO A 105 -1.93 10.53 9.09
C PRO A 105 -0.51 10.02 8.80
N VAL A 106 0.47 10.92 8.74
CA VAL A 106 1.90 10.68 8.41
C VAL A 106 2.48 9.48 9.17
N GLU A 107 2.01 9.20 10.36
CA GLU A 107 2.41 8.04 11.19
C GLU A 107 2.18 6.69 10.51
N LEU A 108 1.37 6.65 9.45
CA LEU A 108 1.08 5.46 8.65
C LEU A 108 1.80 5.45 7.29
N VAL A 109 2.71 6.40 7.07
CA VAL A 109 3.51 6.56 5.84
C VAL A 109 4.99 6.37 6.16
N GLY A 110 5.73 5.63 5.34
CA GLY A 110 7.16 5.42 5.46
C GLY A 110 7.57 4.00 5.84
N GLU A 111 8.87 3.82 6.04
CA GLU A 111 9.48 2.52 6.37
C GLU A 111 8.87 1.92 7.64
N GLY A 112 8.65 0.61 7.61
CA GLY A 112 8.11 -0.15 8.74
C GLY A 112 6.59 -0.09 8.90
N THR A 113 5.86 0.72 8.11
CA THR A 113 4.40 0.74 8.11
C THR A 113 3.82 -0.52 7.47
N ALA A 114 2.53 -0.81 7.76
CA ALA A 114 1.82 -1.91 7.11
C ALA A 114 1.83 -1.77 5.59
N ARG A 115 1.73 -0.54 5.06
CA ARG A 115 1.83 -0.27 3.63
C ARG A 115 3.17 -0.70 3.06
N ALA A 116 4.28 -0.15 3.57
CA ALA A 116 5.61 -0.46 3.08
C ALA A 116 5.88 -1.97 3.14
N LYS A 117 5.65 -2.61 4.29
CA LYS A 117 5.83 -4.06 4.45
C LYS A 117 4.99 -4.89 3.48
N THR A 118 3.73 -4.51 3.26
CA THR A 118 2.84 -5.21 2.32
C THR A 118 3.38 -5.17 0.90
N PHE A 119 3.78 -3.98 0.42
CA PHE A 119 4.32 -3.83 -0.93
C PHE A 119 5.69 -4.49 -1.07
N ASP A 120 6.56 -4.44 -0.05
CA ASP A 120 7.84 -5.15 -0.03
C ASP A 120 7.66 -6.65 -0.17
N LEU A 121 6.71 -7.25 0.57
CA LEU A 121 6.41 -8.68 0.48
C LEU A 121 5.84 -9.07 -0.89
N ILE A 122 4.91 -8.28 -1.43
CA ILE A 122 4.37 -8.53 -2.79
C ILE A 122 5.50 -8.47 -3.82
N GLN A 123 6.38 -7.47 -3.75
CA GLN A 123 7.48 -7.30 -4.70
C GLN A 123 8.52 -8.41 -4.56
N ARG A 124 8.85 -8.83 -3.34
CA ARG A 124 9.85 -9.87 -3.10
C ARG A 124 9.35 -11.27 -3.50
N ASP A 125 8.13 -11.62 -3.10
CA ASP A 125 7.66 -13.01 -3.13
C ASP A 125 6.63 -13.28 -4.23
N HIS A 126 5.89 -12.27 -4.70
CA HIS A 126 4.74 -12.44 -5.58
C HIS A 126 4.76 -11.58 -6.85
N ILE A 127 5.86 -10.87 -7.12
CA ILE A 127 5.96 -9.96 -8.28
C ILE A 127 5.66 -10.66 -9.62
N ARG A 128 5.83 -11.97 -9.69
CA ARG A 128 5.62 -12.79 -10.89
C ARG A 128 4.19 -13.32 -11.02
N SER A 129 3.28 -13.01 -10.10
CA SER A 129 1.91 -13.51 -10.12
C SER A 129 1.09 -12.86 -11.23
N ASP A 130 0.21 -13.65 -11.84
CA ASP A 130 -0.81 -13.21 -12.82
C ASP A 130 -2.02 -12.53 -12.15
N LYS A 131 -2.12 -12.57 -10.82
CA LYS A 131 -3.21 -11.96 -10.05
C LYS A 131 -3.02 -10.47 -9.73
N LEU A 132 -1.89 -9.85 -10.08
CA LEU A 132 -1.55 -8.48 -9.67
C LEU A 132 -2.32 -7.38 -10.44
N GLY A 133 -3.02 -7.71 -11.53
CA GLY A 133 -3.72 -6.72 -12.34
C GLY A 133 -4.66 -5.80 -11.58
N PRO A 134 -5.61 -6.33 -10.77
CA PRO A 134 -6.51 -5.49 -9.97
C PRO A 134 -5.78 -4.55 -9.00
N LEU A 135 -4.69 -5.02 -8.37
CA LEU A 135 -3.88 -4.19 -7.49
C LEU A 135 -3.21 -3.05 -8.25
N CYS A 136 -2.63 -3.32 -9.44
CA CYS A 136 -2.07 -2.27 -10.30
C CYS A 136 -3.10 -1.18 -10.61
N GLN A 137 -4.32 -1.57 -10.98
CA GLN A 137 -5.41 -0.62 -11.25
C GLN A 137 -5.77 0.19 -10.00
N GLY A 138 -5.88 -0.46 -8.84
CA GLY A 138 -6.25 0.20 -7.59
C GLY A 138 -5.24 1.25 -7.14
N VAL A 139 -3.94 0.96 -7.22
CA VAL A 139 -2.89 1.89 -6.78
C VAL A 139 -2.68 3.06 -7.74
N SER A 140 -3.18 3.00 -8.98
CA SER A 140 -3.06 4.09 -9.97
C SER A 140 -3.71 5.40 -9.52
N TYR A 141 -4.67 5.35 -8.61
CA TYR A 141 -5.32 6.51 -7.99
C TYR A 141 -4.61 7.03 -6.73
N GLY A 142 -3.51 6.38 -6.33
CA GLY A 142 -2.74 6.74 -5.14
C GLY A 142 -1.83 7.95 -5.35
N PHE A 143 -0.95 8.18 -4.33
CA PHE A 143 0.03 9.27 -4.36
C PHE A 143 1.35 8.88 -3.66
N CYS A 144 1.51 7.64 -3.21
CA CYS A 144 2.65 7.19 -2.41
C CYS A 144 3.78 6.64 -3.29
N LYS A 145 5.01 6.80 -2.84
CA LYS A 145 6.21 6.28 -3.51
C LYS A 145 6.18 4.76 -3.68
N GLU A 146 5.65 4.04 -2.70
CA GLU A 146 5.53 2.58 -2.73
C GLU A 146 4.71 2.10 -3.92
N TYR A 147 3.66 2.84 -4.31
CA TYR A 147 2.81 2.49 -5.45
C TYR A 147 3.52 2.68 -6.78
N GLU A 148 4.26 3.77 -6.93
CA GLU A 148 5.08 4.03 -8.10
C GLU A 148 6.14 2.93 -8.26
N THR A 149 6.89 2.63 -7.21
CA THR A 149 7.90 1.57 -7.19
C THR A 149 7.28 0.22 -7.56
N PHE A 150 6.14 -0.14 -6.95
CA PHE A 150 5.42 -1.37 -7.26
C PHE A 150 5.01 -1.46 -8.74
N LEU A 151 4.44 -0.40 -9.31
CA LEU A 151 4.03 -0.39 -10.71
C LEU A 151 5.23 -0.54 -11.66
N HIS A 152 6.35 0.12 -11.38
CA HIS A 152 7.60 -0.05 -12.14
C HIS A 152 8.14 -1.49 -12.07
N GLU A 153 8.13 -2.10 -10.89
CA GLU A 153 8.59 -3.47 -10.67
C GLU A 153 7.71 -4.49 -11.39
N VAL A 154 6.38 -4.36 -11.30
CA VAL A 154 5.44 -5.25 -12.00
C VAL A 154 5.63 -5.12 -13.52
N ARG A 155 5.71 -3.91 -14.05
CA ARG A 155 5.90 -3.66 -15.49
C ARG A 155 7.17 -4.31 -16.03
N THR A 156 8.23 -4.37 -15.23
CA THR A 156 9.55 -4.85 -15.68
C THR A 156 9.82 -6.32 -15.36
N LYS A 157 9.34 -6.81 -14.22
CA LYS A 157 9.70 -8.13 -13.68
C LYS A 157 8.60 -9.19 -13.80
N ASN A 158 7.32 -8.79 -13.97
CA ASN A 158 6.26 -9.76 -14.13
C ASN A 158 6.35 -10.48 -15.49
N PRO A 159 6.23 -11.83 -15.57
CA PRO A 159 6.35 -12.57 -16.83
C PRO A 159 5.09 -12.47 -17.70
N HIS A 160 3.93 -12.07 -17.14
CA HIS A 160 2.66 -12.05 -17.85
C HIS A 160 2.46 -10.72 -18.58
N LYS A 161 2.39 -10.75 -19.91
CA LYS A 161 2.26 -9.54 -20.75
C LYS A 161 1.04 -8.69 -20.43
N ASN A 162 -0.11 -9.32 -20.12
CA ASN A 162 -1.33 -8.62 -19.71
C ASN A 162 -1.15 -7.86 -18.40
N ILE A 163 -0.39 -8.42 -17.43
CA ILE A 163 -0.09 -7.75 -16.16
C ILE A 163 0.92 -6.62 -16.37
N GLN A 164 1.94 -6.83 -17.20
CA GLN A 164 2.88 -5.76 -17.59
C GLN A 164 2.15 -4.58 -18.26
N ALA A 165 1.22 -4.88 -19.18
CA ALA A 165 0.40 -3.86 -19.85
C ALA A 165 -0.47 -3.09 -18.85
N THR A 166 -1.16 -3.81 -17.96
CA THR A 166 -1.96 -3.21 -16.89
C THR A 166 -1.12 -2.31 -15.98
N ALA A 167 0.06 -2.76 -15.57
CA ALA A 167 0.97 -1.96 -14.74
C ALA A 167 1.50 -0.73 -15.49
N CYS A 168 1.79 -0.83 -16.79
CA CYS A 168 2.23 0.29 -17.62
C CYS A 168 1.16 1.39 -17.69
N LEU A 169 -0.09 1.02 -18.01
CA LEU A 169 -1.21 1.96 -18.05
C LEU A 169 -1.53 2.54 -16.67
N ALA A 170 -1.50 1.70 -15.63
CA ALA A 170 -1.69 2.14 -14.26
C ALA A 170 -0.62 3.14 -13.82
N LEU A 171 0.63 2.97 -14.26
CA LEU A 171 1.71 3.92 -13.99
C LEU A 171 1.48 5.26 -14.70
N CYS A 172 1.05 5.25 -15.97
CA CYS A 172 0.67 6.47 -16.69
C CYS A 172 -0.43 7.23 -15.94
N HIS A 173 -1.47 6.53 -15.50
CA HIS A 173 -2.54 7.12 -14.68
C HIS A 173 -2.03 7.68 -13.36
N PHE A 174 -1.18 6.93 -12.66
CA PHE A 174 -0.59 7.35 -11.39
C PHE A 174 0.20 8.66 -11.56
N LEU A 175 1.08 8.73 -12.56
CA LEU A 175 1.90 9.89 -12.83
C LEU A 175 1.06 11.11 -13.25
N ASN A 176 0.06 10.91 -14.11
CA ASN A 176 -0.85 11.98 -14.52
C ASN A 176 -1.68 12.52 -13.34
N ASN A 177 -2.25 11.63 -12.51
CA ASN A 177 -2.96 12.03 -11.29
C ASN A 177 -2.05 12.77 -10.31
N ARG A 178 -0.77 12.36 -10.20
CA ARG A 178 0.23 13.05 -9.38
C ARG A 178 0.48 14.45 -9.87
N LEU A 179 0.70 14.65 -11.18
CA LEU A 179 0.88 15.99 -11.76
C LEU A 179 -0.32 16.89 -11.48
N HIS A 180 -1.52 16.42 -11.72
CA HIS A 180 -2.74 17.18 -11.46
C HIS A 180 -2.85 17.59 -9.98
N ARG A 181 -2.56 16.69 -9.04
CA ARG A 181 -2.57 17.00 -7.60
C ARG A 181 -1.48 18.01 -7.22
N LEU A 182 -0.30 17.94 -7.83
CA LEU A 182 0.77 18.91 -7.61
C LEU A 182 0.38 20.30 -8.14
N ASP A 183 -0.30 20.39 -9.28
CA ASP A 183 -0.82 21.65 -9.79
C ASP A 183 -1.89 22.23 -8.84
N LEU A 184 -2.81 21.43 -8.35
CA LEU A 184 -3.77 21.86 -7.32
C LEU A 184 -3.09 22.33 -6.03
N CYS A 185 -2.01 21.69 -5.59
CA CYS A 185 -1.25 22.13 -4.42
C CYS A 185 -0.56 23.49 -4.62
N LYS A 186 -0.17 23.83 -5.86
CA LYS A 186 0.38 25.15 -6.17
C LYS A 186 -0.69 26.24 -6.11
N GLU A 187 -1.90 25.91 -6.57
CA GLU A 187 -3.03 26.85 -6.57
C GLU A 187 -3.66 27.01 -5.19
N GLN A 188 -3.61 25.98 -4.34
CA GLN A 188 -4.29 25.89 -3.05
C GLN A 188 -3.30 25.52 -1.92
N PRO A 189 -2.70 26.51 -1.23
CA PRO A 189 -1.70 26.26 -0.18
C PRO A 189 -2.23 25.40 1.00
N GLU A 190 -3.52 25.50 1.31
CA GLU A 190 -4.11 24.67 2.38
C GLU A 190 -4.18 23.20 1.99
N LEU A 191 -4.46 22.89 0.72
CA LEU A 191 -4.40 21.52 0.19
C LEU A 191 -2.96 20.98 0.20
N ALA A 192 -1.96 21.83 -0.07
CA ALA A 192 -0.56 21.44 0.04
C ALA A 192 -0.18 21.06 1.49
N LYS A 193 -0.69 21.78 2.50
CA LYS A 193 -0.49 21.43 3.92
C LYS A 193 -1.17 20.10 4.28
N GLU A 194 -2.37 19.90 3.78
CA GLU A 194 -3.08 18.64 3.97
C GLU A 194 -2.30 17.47 3.37
N PHE A 195 -1.83 17.59 2.13
CA PHE A 195 -1.01 16.57 1.47
C PHE A 195 0.33 16.34 2.17
N ALA A 196 0.99 17.37 2.66
CA ALA A 196 2.19 17.23 3.49
C ALA A 196 1.90 16.44 4.77
N GLY A 197 0.74 16.66 5.38
CA GLY A 197 0.26 15.89 6.54
C GLY A 197 -0.08 14.43 6.23
N LEU A 198 -0.52 14.13 5.00
CA LEU A 198 -0.93 12.77 4.61
C LEU A 198 0.21 11.92 4.02
N TYR A 199 1.15 12.54 3.32
CA TYR A 199 2.16 11.84 2.52
C TYR A 199 3.61 12.16 2.94
N GLY A 200 3.78 13.08 3.88
CA GLY A 200 5.09 13.56 4.34
C GLY A 200 5.57 14.81 3.60
N THR A 201 6.10 15.76 4.37
CA THR A 201 6.58 17.05 3.84
C THR A 201 7.77 16.85 2.90
N GLU A 202 8.69 15.94 3.23
CA GLU A 202 9.87 15.68 2.40
C GLU A 202 9.48 15.12 1.03
N TYR A 203 8.60 14.13 1.01
CA TYR A 203 8.11 13.54 -0.23
C TYR A 203 7.39 14.56 -1.11
N LEU A 204 6.49 15.35 -0.56
CA LEU A 204 5.81 16.42 -1.32
C LEU A 204 6.79 17.44 -1.86
N THR A 205 7.79 17.85 -1.06
CA THR A 205 8.83 18.80 -1.48
C THR A 205 9.69 18.24 -2.62
N GLU A 206 10.05 16.95 -2.56
CA GLU A 206 10.77 16.26 -3.62
C GLU A 206 9.96 16.27 -4.93
N LEU A 207 8.68 15.92 -4.86
CA LEU A 207 7.79 15.94 -6.03
C LEU A 207 7.61 17.34 -6.63
N GLN A 208 7.50 18.37 -5.79
CA GLN A 208 7.35 19.77 -6.25
C GLN A 208 8.60 20.32 -6.96
N ARG A 209 9.78 19.71 -6.73
CA ARG A 209 11.03 20.05 -7.44
C ARG A 209 11.16 19.38 -8.80
N GLN A 210 10.36 18.36 -9.08
CA GLN A 210 10.38 17.70 -10.38
C GLN A 210 9.94 18.67 -11.47
N ASP A 211 10.67 18.65 -12.58
CA ASP A 211 10.29 19.42 -13.75
C ASP A 211 9.04 18.83 -14.39
N ARG A 212 8.03 19.68 -14.59
CA ARG A 212 6.73 19.27 -15.11
C ARG A 212 6.83 18.74 -16.54
N GLU A 213 7.64 19.36 -17.38
CA GLU A 213 7.82 18.95 -18.77
C GLU A 213 8.46 17.57 -18.87
N THR A 214 9.49 17.32 -18.05
CA THR A 214 10.13 16.01 -17.96
C THR A 214 9.13 14.92 -17.51
N ALA A 215 8.25 15.23 -16.55
CA ALA A 215 7.23 14.29 -16.12
C ALA A 215 6.17 14.00 -17.19
N ILE A 216 5.78 14.98 -18.01
CA ILE A 216 4.89 14.79 -19.16
C ILE A 216 5.56 13.90 -20.20
N GLN A 217 6.83 14.16 -20.55
CA GLN A 217 7.59 13.35 -21.51
C GLN A 217 7.71 11.89 -21.03
N GLU A 218 7.87 11.66 -19.73
CA GLU A 218 7.87 10.31 -19.16
C GLU A 218 6.53 9.60 -19.38
N ILE A 219 5.41 10.28 -19.13
CA ILE A 219 4.06 9.73 -19.35
C ILE A 219 3.85 9.40 -20.83
N GLU A 220 4.22 10.30 -21.73
CA GLU A 220 4.11 10.08 -23.18
C GLU A 220 4.93 8.88 -23.64
N ALA A 221 6.19 8.77 -23.19
CA ALA A 221 7.05 7.63 -23.50
C ALA A 221 6.49 6.30 -22.96
N LEU A 222 5.87 6.32 -21.78
CA LEU A 222 5.20 5.13 -21.22
C LEU A 222 3.98 4.72 -22.04
N LEU A 223 3.17 5.70 -22.50
CA LEU A 223 2.01 5.45 -23.35
C LEU A 223 2.41 4.89 -24.73
N GLU A 224 3.45 5.45 -25.35
CA GLU A 224 4.01 4.94 -26.60
C GLU A 224 4.52 3.51 -26.43
N GLN A 225 5.26 3.24 -25.36
CA GLN A 225 5.72 1.89 -25.03
C GLN A 225 4.56 0.91 -24.80
N ALA A 226 3.48 1.36 -24.14
CA ALA A 226 2.29 0.53 -23.92
C ALA A 226 1.64 0.14 -25.24
N VAL A 227 1.48 1.10 -26.16
CA VAL A 227 0.90 0.84 -27.50
C VAL A 227 1.80 -0.06 -28.33
N GLU A 228 3.10 0.21 -28.36
CA GLU A 228 4.06 -0.58 -29.16
C GLU A 228 4.14 -2.05 -28.71
N LYS A 229 4.22 -2.27 -27.38
CA LYS A 229 4.44 -3.63 -26.84
C LYS A 229 3.16 -4.42 -26.60
N TYR A 230 2.05 -3.74 -26.36
CA TYR A 230 0.82 -4.34 -25.86
C TYR A 230 -0.44 -3.90 -26.62
N GLY A 231 -0.31 -3.15 -27.73
CA GLY A 231 -1.42 -2.52 -28.45
C GLY A 231 -2.59 -3.45 -28.77
N ASP A 232 -2.30 -4.71 -29.11
CA ASP A 232 -3.27 -5.73 -29.47
C ASP A 232 -3.87 -6.50 -28.28
N LEU A 233 -3.36 -6.28 -27.05
CA LEU A 233 -3.86 -6.98 -25.88
C LEU A 233 -5.20 -6.41 -25.43
N GLN A 234 -6.17 -7.29 -25.20
CA GLN A 234 -7.43 -6.93 -24.56
C GLN A 234 -7.27 -6.66 -23.08
N LEU A 235 -7.79 -5.53 -22.63
CA LEU A 235 -7.93 -5.18 -21.22
C LEU A 235 -9.18 -5.80 -20.62
N SER A 236 -9.25 -5.84 -19.29
CA SER A 236 -10.39 -6.40 -18.52
C SER A 236 -11.73 -5.68 -18.76
N GLY A 237 -11.88 -4.80 -19.73
CA GLY A 237 -13.11 -4.10 -20.09
C GLY A 237 -13.51 -4.29 -21.55
N GLY A 238 -12.79 -5.15 -22.30
CA GLY A 238 -13.07 -5.43 -23.71
C GLY A 238 -12.34 -4.53 -24.70
N ASP A 239 -11.80 -3.39 -24.26
CA ASP A 239 -10.98 -2.51 -25.11
C ASP A 239 -9.55 -3.05 -25.23
N THR A 240 -8.88 -2.73 -26.33
CA THR A 240 -7.44 -3.00 -26.46
C THR A 240 -6.61 -1.89 -25.81
N VAL A 241 -5.35 -2.20 -25.46
CA VAL A 241 -4.40 -1.20 -24.95
C VAL A 241 -4.26 -0.03 -25.91
N GLY A 242 -4.22 -0.31 -27.22
CA GLY A 242 -4.15 0.74 -28.25
C GLY A 242 -5.36 1.65 -28.34
N GLN A 243 -6.56 1.17 -27.96
CA GLN A 243 -7.79 1.97 -27.90
C GLN A 243 -7.87 2.81 -26.61
N GLY A 244 -7.23 2.37 -25.51
CA GLY A 244 -7.17 3.09 -24.25
C GLY A 244 -6.30 4.36 -24.27
N LYS A 245 -5.73 4.75 -25.41
CA LYS A 245 -4.88 5.95 -25.58
C LYS A 245 -5.64 7.29 -25.38
N ARG A 246 -6.95 7.26 -25.12
CA ARG A 246 -7.75 8.46 -24.79
C ARG A 246 -7.76 8.69 -23.27
N ILE A 247 -6.60 8.91 -22.70
CA ILE A 247 -6.43 9.33 -21.31
C ILE A 247 -6.11 10.82 -21.27
#